data_0492edf1247af991bda98b35eb436175
#
_entry.id   0492edf1247af991bda98b35eb436175
#
_cell.length_a   1.000
_cell.length_b   1.000
_cell.length_c   1.000
_cell.angle_alpha   90.00
_cell.angle_beta   90.00
_cell.angle_gamma   90.00
#
_symmetry.space_group_name_H-M   'P 1'
#
loop_
_entity.id
_entity.type
_entity.pdbx_description
1 polymer ?
#
loop_
_entity_poly.entity_id
_entity_poly.type
_entity_poly.pdbx_seq_one_letter_code
_entity_poly.pdbx_strand_id
1 'polypeptide(L)'
;GEVRARVKIDVEACVREAVLSLGYNDEAVGLDGRTMRVINEIIPQSPDINQGTALELNKDKEIGAGDQGIMYGFACNETPELLPLPYVLSSRMMRTFETCGDPIFAPDGKGQVSVEYNTEVCGPRRLAKVLMSNAVDYRQINGLSREAIKARAKEIAFGCLADWVDKDTVFLFNPTGEWQAVNSCSAADSGVTGRKLVVQFYGGYPGAQLGGGAVVNKSPEKVDCSAAFGARYVAKNIVAAGIAEKCAVQLSYAIGIARPFSIYINTFSTCGSATDERLAQVVEELFDLRPQGLIERFDLLNGDIYRRIPKTLFMDDYPWEKTDMADKLM
;
A
#
# COMPACT_ATOMS: atom_id res chain seq x y z
N GLY A 1 3.36 22.09 1.94
CA GLY A 1 4.01 21.29 0.90
C GLY A 1 4.30 22.09 -0.35
N GLU A 2 5.10 21.50 -1.26
CA GLU A 2 5.44 22.11 -2.55
C GLU A 2 4.77 21.34 -3.67
N VAL A 3 4.16 22.06 -4.64
CA VAL A 3 3.48 21.45 -5.78
C VAL A 3 3.84 22.21 -7.06
N ARG A 4 4.07 21.46 -8.13
CA ARG A 4 4.11 21.97 -9.49
C ARG A 4 2.83 21.54 -10.21
N ALA A 5 2.00 22.49 -10.61
CA ALA A 5 0.79 22.23 -11.35
C ALA A 5 0.64 23.26 -12.49
N ARG A 6 0.09 22.81 -13.63
CA ARG A 6 -0.21 23.67 -14.79
C ARG A 6 -1.52 24.43 -14.63
N VAL A 7 -2.36 23.98 -13.72
CA VAL A 7 -3.68 24.56 -13.46
C VAL A 7 -3.83 24.88 -11.97
N LYS A 8 -4.67 25.84 -11.66
CA LYS A 8 -5.04 26.13 -10.28
C LYS A 8 -5.99 25.03 -9.80
N ILE A 9 -5.62 24.39 -8.70
CA ILE A 9 -6.39 23.31 -8.06
C ILE A 9 -7.12 23.90 -6.86
N ASP A 10 -8.41 23.61 -6.73
CA ASP A 10 -9.16 23.86 -5.50
C ASP A 10 -8.84 22.74 -4.49
N VAL A 11 -7.79 22.96 -3.71
CA VAL A 11 -7.30 21.99 -2.72
C VAL A 11 -8.35 21.72 -1.65
N GLU A 12 -9.09 22.75 -1.22
CA GLU A 12 -10.11 22.58 -0.19
C GLU A 12 -11.25 21.68 -0.68
N ALA A 13 -11.75 21.89 -1.89
CA ALA A 13 -12.78 21.04 -2.49
C ALA A 13 -12.30 19.58 -2.60
N CYS A 14 -11.08 19.37 -3.09
CA CYS A 14 -10.50 18.02 -3.20
C CYS A 14 -10.39 17.30 -1.84
N VAL A 15 -9.94 18.01 -0.80
CA VAL A 15 -9.80 17.43 0.55
C VAL A 15 -11.18 17.09 1.13
N ARG A 16 -12.18 17.98 0.99
CA ARG A 16 -13.54 17.70 1.47
C ARG A 16 -14.18 16.51 0.76
N GLU A 17 -14.06 16.43 -0.56
CA GLU A 17 -14.53 15.31 -1.35
C GLU A 17 -13.89 13.99 -0.88
N ALA A 18 -12.58 13.96 -0.69
CA ALA A 18 -11.86 12.78 -0.23
C ALA A 18 -12.35 12.34 1.17
N VAL A 19 -12.48 13.25 2.11
CA VAL A 19 -12.94 12.95 3.49
C VAL A 19 -14.38 12.43 3.47
N LEU A 20 -15.28 13.06 2.72
CA LEU A 20 -16.67 12.62 2.59
C LEU A 20 -16.79 11.25 1.92
N SER A 21 -15.94 10.95 0.94
CA SER A 21 -15.93 9.65 0.25
C SER A 21 -15.52 8.48 1.16
N LEU A 22 -14.84 8.76 2.28
CA LEU A 22 -14.47 7.79 3.30
C LEU A 22 -15.55 7.60 4.38
N GLY A 23 -16.70 8.29 4.28
CA GLY A 23 -17.80 8.17 5.23
C GLY A 23 -17.77 9.15 6.40
N TYR A 24 -16.80 10.10 6.43
CA TYR A 24 -16.75 11.15 7.44
C TYR A 24 -17.67 12.31 7.08
N ASN A 25 -18.97 12.13 7.32
CA ASN A 25 -20.05 13.03 6.94
C ASN A 25 -20.91 13.53 8.10
N ASP A 26 -20.46 13.26 9.33
CA ASP A 26 -21.15 13.66 10.56
C ASP A 26 -20.10 13.76 11.69
N GLU A 27 -20.13 14.81 12.51
CA GLU A 27 -19.24 14.99 13.65
C GLU A 27 -19.35 13.85 14.67
N ALA A 28 -20.49 13.17 14.73
CA ALA A 28 -20.68 12.02 15.58
C ALA A 28 -19.91 10.75 15.16
N VAL A 29 -19.33 10.75 13.95
CA VAL A 29 -18.36 9.73 13.53
C VAL A 29 -16.91 10.23 13.56
N GLY A 30 -16.67 11.30 14.33
CA GLY A 30 -15.34 11.85 14.62
C GLY A 30 -14.90 13.01 13.72
N LEU A 31 -15.52 13.20 12.55
CA LEU A 31 -15.24 14.29 11.62
C LEU A 31 -16.38 14.47 10.61
N ASP A 32 -16.69 15.72 10.26
CA ASP A 32 -17.54 16.04 9.11
C ASP A 32 -16.74 16.80 8.03
N GLY A 33 -16.56 16.19 6.87
CA GLY A 33 -15.86 16.77 5.74
C GLY A 33 -16.47 18.09 5.22
N ARG A 34 -17.77 18.36 5.52
CA ARG A 34 -18.45 19.59 5.12
C ARG A 34 -18.09 20.77 5.99
N THR A 35 -17.87 20.54 7.29
CA THR A 35 -17.69 21.59 8.31
C THR A 35 -16.27 21.69 8.84
N MET A 36 -15.42 20.69 8.62
CA MET A 36 -14.03 20.67 9.07
C MET A 36 -13.25 21.89 8.58
N ARG A 37 -12.32 22.38 9.39
CA ARG A 37 -11.39 23.42 8.98
C ARG A 37 -10.29 22.84 8.08
N VAL A 38 -10.09 23.44 6.91
CA VAL A 38 -8.97 23.14 6.01
C VAL A 38 -7.98 24.30 6.06
N ILE A 39 -6.70 24.01 6.33
CA ILE A 39 -5.59 24.96 6.28
C ILE A 39 -4.69 24.55 5.12
N ASN A 40 -4.61 25.39 4.09
CA ASN A 40 -3.78 25.14 2.92
C ASN A 40 -2.53 26.02 2.93
N GLU A 41 -1.37 25.39 3.04
CA GLU A 41 -0.04 26.00 2.99
C GLU A 41 0.81 25.39 1.86
N ILE A 42 0.16 25.04 0.75
CA ILE A 42 0.85 24.53 -0.45
C ILE A 42 1.44 25.73 -1.20
N ILE A 43 2.74 25.63 -1.49
CA ILE A 43 3.50 26.63 -2.25
C ILE A 43 4.00 26.05 -3.58
N PRO A 44 4.35 26.89 -4.57
CA PRO A 44 5.00 26.43 -5.79
C PRO A 44 6.35 25.75 -5.50
N GLN A 45 6.65 24.68 -6.24
CA GLN A 45 7.93 23.98 -6.10
C GLN A 45 9.11 24.89 -6.46
N SER A 46 10.24 24.71 -5.75
CA SER A 46 11.50 25.43 -6.01
C SER A 46 11.96 25.29 -7.47
N PRO A 47 12.34 26.39 -8.14
CA PRO A 47 12.89 26.36 -9.50
C PRO A 47 14.16 25.50 -9.63
N ASP A 48 14.99 25.42 -8.58
CA ASP A 48 16.25 24.65 -8.60
C ASP A 48 16.01 23.15 -8.74
N ILE A 49 14.98 22.63 -8.07
CA ILE A 49 14.58 21.22 -8.21
C ILE A 49 14.04 20.94 -9.62
N ASN A 50 13.32 21.89 -10.20
CA ASN A 50 12.72 21.74 -11.52
C ASN A 50 13.77 21.60 -12.65
N GLN A 51 14.98 22.12 -12.51
CA GLN A 51 16.02 22.06 -13.55
C GLN A 51 16.44 20.62 -13.90
N GLY A 52 16.48 19.72 -12.92
CA GLY A 52 16.93 18.33 -13.10
C GLY A 52 15.82 17.31 -13.33
N THR A 53 14.58 17.63 -12.96
CA THR A 53 13.49 16.66 -12.86
C THR A 53 12.29 16.95 -13.77
N ALA A 54 12.21 18.16 -14.36
CA ALA A 54 11.08 18.53 -15.19
C ALA A 54 11.12 17.84 -16.55
N LEU A 55 10.20 16.92 -16.82
CA LEU A 55 9.96 16.28 -18.12
C LEU A 55 9.92 17.28 -19.28
N GLU A 56 9.38 18.47 -19.03
CA GLU A 56 9.16 19.51 -20.06
C GLU A 56 10.39 20.34 -20.38
N LEU A 57 11.27 20.52 -19.38
CA LEU A 57 12.50 21.31 -19.53
C LEU A 57 13.65 20.46 -20.10
N ASN A 58 13.53 19.14 -20.09
CA ASN A 58 14.57 18.20 -20.46
C ASN A 58 14.15 17.28 -21.62
N LYS A 59 13.38 17.79 -22.58
CA LYS A 59 12.89 17.02 -23.75
C LYS A 59 13.98 16.27 -24.52
N ASP A 60 15.20 16.79 -24.49
CA ASP A 60 16.36 16.24 -25.19
C ASP A 60 17.38 15.58 -24.25
N LYS A 61 17.08 15.46 -22.96
CA LYS A 61 17.96 14.86 -21.96
C LYS A 61 17.24 13.75 -21.20
N GLU A 62 17.98 12.74 -20.81
CA GLU A 62 17.52 11.68 -19.93
C GLU A 62 17.16 12.27 -18.55
N ILE A 63 15.95 11.98 -18.06
CA ILE A 63 15.48 12.50 -16.78
C ILE A 63 16.16 11.73 -15.67
N GLY A 64 16.88 12.45 -14.84
CA GLY A 64 17.47 11.92 -13.60
C GLY A 64 16.45 11.68 -12.51
N ALA A 65 16.82 10.85 -11.53
CA ALA A 65 16.01 10.64 -10.34
C ALA A 65 15.77 11.97 -9.60
N GLY A 66 14.52 12.22 -9.24
CA GLY A 66 14.10 13.45 -8.55
C GLY A 66 14.50 13.50 -7.08
N ASP A 67 15.12 12.43 -6.58
CA ASP A 67 15.68 12.34 -5.23
C ASP A 67 16.69 11.20 -5.17
N GLN A 68 17.49 11.16 -4.11
CA GLN A 68 18.27 9.98 -3.74
C GLN A 68 17.44 9.10 -2.81
N GLY A 69 17.67 7.79 -2.84
CA GLY A 69 16.96 6.90 -1.93
C GLY A 69 17.10 5.43 -2.29
N ILE A 70 16.56 4.60 -1.41
CA ILE A 70 16.50 3.15 -1.57
C ILE A 70 15.04 2.73 -1.50
N MET A 71 14.57 2.05 -2.55
CA MET A 71 13.21 1.55 -2.69
C MET A 71 13.22 0.03 -2.70
N TYR A 72 12.18 -0.56 -2.14
CA TYR A 72 12.05 -2.01 -2.03
C TYR A 72 10.76 -2.50 -2.66
N GLY A 73 10.86 -3.67 -3.29
CA GLY A 73 9.74 -4.46 -3.74
C GLY A 73 9.84 -5.88 -3.19
N PHE A 74 8.71 -6.54 -3.03
CA PHE A 74 8.64 -7.91 -2.55
C PHE A 74 7.53 -8.68 -3.27
N ALA A 75 7.74 -9.97 -3.48
CA ALA A 75 6.72 -10.92 -3.92
C ALA A 75 6.98 -12.29 -3.28
N CYS A 76 5.92 -13.08 -3.11
CA CYS A 76 5.98 -14.48 -2.71
C CYS A 76 4.80 -15.25 -3.29
N ASN A 77 4.94 -16.57 -3.39
CA ASN A 77 3.94 -17.45 -3.98
C ASN A 77 2.84 -17.92 -2.99
N GLU A 78 2.62 -17.17 -1.89
CA GLU A 78 1.65 -17.56 -0.86
C GLU A 78 0.19 -17.32 -1.27
N THR A 79 -0.04 -16.40 -2.21
CA THR A 79 -1.38 -16.04 -2.70
C THR A 79 -1.36 -15.84 -4.22
N PRO A 80 -2.51 -15.89 -4.90
CA PRO A 80 -2.60 -15.62 -6.34
C PRO A 80 -2.08 -14.23 -6.72
N GLU A 81 -2.21 -13.26 -5.82
CA GLU A 81 -1.70 -11.89 -6.00
C GLU A 81 -0.18 -11.81 -5.91
N LEU A 82 0.47 -12.91 -5.53
CA LEU A 82 1.90 -12.99 -5.21
C LEU A 82 2.30 -12.03 -4.09
N LEU A 83 1.48 -12.00 -3.05
CA LEU A 83 1.62 -11.20 -1.83
C LEU A 83 1.62 -12.11 -0.59
N PRO A 84 2.19 -11.63 0.54
CA PRO A 84 2.12 -12.36 1.79
C PRO A 84 0.68 -12.58 2.26
N LEU A 85 0.34 -13.81 2.63
CA LEU A 85 -1.01 -14.17 3.06
C LEU A 85 -1.54 -13.30 4.23
N PRO A 86 -0.76 -12.98 5.28
CA PRO A 86 -1.26 -12.12 6.37
C PRO A 86 -1.66 -10.73 5.87
N TYR A 87 -0.92 -10.17 4.91
CA TYR A 87 -1.25 -8.89 4.29
C TYR A 87 -2.58 -8.97 3.53
N VAL A 88 -2.75 -10.00 2.68
CA VAL A 88 -3.97 -10.18 1.88
C VAL A 88 -5.19 -10.37 2.78
N LEU A 89 -5.09 -11.20 3.84
CA LEU A 89 -6.20 -11.45 4.76
C LEU A 89 -6.58 -10.20 5.56
N SER A 90 -5.61 -9.47 6.12
CA SER A 90 -5.89 -8.24 6.86
C SER A 90 -6.49 -7.16 5.97
N SER A 91 -5.97 -6.99 4.76
CA SER A 91 -6.49 -6.02 3.77
C SER A 91 -7.91 -6.39 3.31
N ARG A 92 -8.18 -7.67 3.06
CA ARG A 92 -9.52 -8.19 2.71
C ARG A 92 -10.52 -7.90 3.83
N MET A 93 -10.16 -8.18 5.07
CA MET A 93 -11.00 -7.91 6.24
C MET A 93 -11.33 -6.42 6.37
N MET A 94 -10.32 -5.53 6.33
CA MET A 94 -10.53 -4.09 6.45
C MET A 94 -11.41 -3.54 5.34
N ARG A 95 -11.18 -3.99 4.11
CA ARG A 95 -12.01 -3.60 2.95
C ARG A 95 -13.45 -4.07 3.08
N THR A 96 -13.67 -5.27 3.65
CA THR A 96 -15.02 -5.78 3.91
C THR A 96 -15.73 -4.91 4.94
N PHE A 97 -15.06 -4.48 6.01
CA PHE A 97 -15.66 -3.55 6.98
C PHE A 97 -15.97 -2.17 6.36
N GLU A 98 -15.09 -1.65 5.51
CA GLU A 98 -15.33 -0.38 4.78
C GLU A 98 -16.58 -0.44 3.90
N THR A 99 -16.89 -1.61 3.33
CA THR A 99 -17.92 -1.77 2.29
C THR A 99 -19.15 -2.56 2.75
N CYS A 100 -19.18 -3.08 3.97
CA CYS A 100 -20.29 -3.94 4.45
C CYS A 100 -21.63 -3.21 4.55
N GLY A 101 -21.64 -1.88 4.56
CA GLY A 101 -22.85 -1.06 4.66
C GLY A 101 -23.53 -1.13 6.04
N ASP A 102 -22.88 -1.70 7.04
CA ASP A 102 -23.39 -1.78 8.40
C ASP A 102 -23.17 -0.45 9.14
N PRO A 103 -24.23 0.32 9.45
CA PRO A 103 -24.09 1.64 10.03
C PRO A 103 -23.52 1.65 11.45
N ILE A 104 -23.43 0.48 12.10
CA ILE A 104 -22.83 0.37 13.44
C ILE A 104 -21.31 0.60 13.38
N PHE A 105 -20.64 0.19 12.29
CA PHE A 105 -19.20 0.31 12.17
C PHE A 105 -18.83 1.60 11.44
N ALA A 106 -18.27 2.55 12.20
CA ALA A 106 -17.81 3.82 11.68
C ALA A 106 -16.49 3.66 10.87
N PRO A 107 -16.09 4.68 10.07
CA PRO A 107 -14.97 4.56 9.14
C PRO A 107 -13.61 4.26 9.78
N ASP A 108 -13.38 4.60 11.06
CA ASP A 108 -12.09 4.42 11.71
C ASP A 108 -11.94 2.99 12.25
N GLY A 109 -10.94 2.27 11.73
CA GLY A 109 -10.70 0.89 12.12
C GLY A 109 -9.28 0.42 11.89
N LYS A 110 -8.88 -0.63 12.62
CA LYS A 110 -7.57 -1.30 12.52
C LYS A 110 -7.77 -2.80 12.54
N GLY A 111 -7.14 -3.49 11.60
CA GLY A 111 -7.17 -4.94 11.50
C GLY A 111 -5.77 -5.55 11.61
N GLN A 112 -5.68 -6.67 12.31
CA GLN A 112 -4.46 -7.47 12.39
C GLN A 112 -4.83 -8.95 12.35
N VAL A 113 -4.00 -9.73 11.66
CA VAL A 113 -4.11 -11.19 11.64
C VAL A 113 -2.79 -11.84 12.03
N SER A 114 -2.86 -13.05 12.61
CA SER A 114 -1.69 -13.89 12.86
C SER A 114 -1.88 -15.22 12.15
N VAL A 115 -0.99 -15.54 11.23
CA VAL A 115 -0.98 -16.78 10.46
C VAL A 115 0.08 -17.70 11.04
N GLU A 116 -0.27 -18.96 11.29
CA GLU A 116 0.70 -20.01 11.60
C GLU A 116 1.31 -20.54 10.30
N TYR A 117 2.64 -20.70 10.31
CA TYR A 117 3.39 -21.28 9.21
C TYR A 117 3.88 -22.68 9.56
N ASN A 118 3.88 -23.56 8.58
CA ASN A 118 4.52 -24.84 8.70
C ASN A 118 6.05 -24.67 8.53
N THR A 119 6.81 -25.11 9.51
CA THR A 119 8.28 -25.01 9.51
C THR A 119 8.95 -25.99 8.55
N GLU A 120 8.30 -27.10 8.19
CA GLU A 120 8.86 -28.10 7.29
C GLU A 120 8.70 -27.74 5.81
N VAL A 121 7.54 -27.16 5.44
CA VAL A 121 7.23 -26.78 4.05
C VAL A 121 7.22 -25.28 3.83
N CYS A 122 7.63 -24.49 4.82
CA CYS A 122 7.76 -23.03 4.76
C CYS A 122 6.53 -22.27 4.22
N GLY A 123 5.33 -22.86 4.34
CA GLY A 123 4.06 -22.30 3.83
C GLY A 123 3.05 -21.94 4.92
N PRO A 124 2.06 -21.09 4.61
CA PRO A 124 1.00 -20.77 5.56
C PRO A 124 0.14 -21.99 5.84
N ARG A 125 -0.25 -22.18 7.12
CA ARG A 125 -1.00 -23.34 7.60
C ARG A 125 -2.43 -22.99 7.96
N ARG A 126 -2.65 -21.99 8.83
CA ARG A 126 -3.95 -21.58 9.33
C ARG A 126 -3.93 -20.16 9.89
N LEU A 127 -5.10 -19.56 9.98
CA LEU A 127 -5.29 -18.28 10.64
C LEU A 127 -5.48 -18.50 12.16
N ALA A 128 -4.47 -18.16 12.96
CA ALA A 128 -4.50 -18.39 14.39
C ALA A 128 -5.30 -17.33 15.15
N LYS A 129 -5.12 -16.05 14.78
CA LYS A 129 -5.76 -14.92 15.48
C LYS A 129 -6.23 -13.85 14.51
N VAL A 130 -7.38 -13.28 14.80
CA VAL A 130 -7.95 -12.12 14.15
C VAL A 130 -8.23 -11.07 15.22
N LEU A 131 -7.61 -9.90 15.08
CA LEU A 131 -7.89 -8.73 15.89
C LEU A 131 -8.52 -7.67 15.02
N MET A 132 -9.70 -7.22 15.41
CA MET A 132 -10.38 -6.08 14.80
C MET A 132 -10.65 -5.03 15.88
N SER A 133 -10.21 -3.82 15.65
CA SER A 133 -10.61 -2.65 16.43
C SER A 133 -11.31 -1.69 15.48
N ASN A 134 -12.58 -1.37 15.77
CA ASN A 134 -13.39 -0.47 14.94
C ASN A 134 -14.19 0.47 15.83
N ALA A 135 -14.24 1.73 15.42
CA ALA A 135 -15.11 2.70 16.05
C ALA A 135 -16.59 2.33 15.82
N VAL A 136 -17.40 2.43 16.87
CA VAL A 136 -18.81 2.03 16.88
C VAL A 136 -19.68 3.27 17.01
N ASP A 137 -20.62 3.44 16.09
CA ASP A 137 -21.66 4.47 16.22
C ASP A 137 -22.79 3.97 17.12
N TYR A 138 -22.72 4.32 18.39
CA TYR A 138 -23.69 3.89 19.40
C TYR A 138 -25.11 4.45 19.17
N ARG A 139 -25.30 5.39 18.26
CA ARG A 139 -26.63 5.84 17.83
C ARG A 139 -27.34 4.80 16.96
N GLN A 140 -26.56 3.92 16.32
CA GLN A 140 -27.04 2.94 15.35
C GLN A 140 -27.20 1.52 15.95
N ILE A 141 -26.82 1.30 17.19
CA ILE A 141 -26.81 -0.06 17.79
C ILE A 141 -28.23 -0.60 18.08
N ASN A 142 -29.27 0.27 18.14
CA ASN A 142 -30.66 -0.14 18.35
C ASN A 142 -30.85 -1.07 19.57
N GLY A 143 -30.13 -0.82 20.67
CA GLY A 143 -30.19 -1.60 21.90
C GLY A 143 -29.39 -2.91 21.88
N LEU A 144 -28.57 -3.16 20.89
CA LEU A 144 -27.66 -4.32 20.87
C LEU A 144 -26.67 -4.27 22.04
N SER A 145 -26.46 -5.42 22.68
CA SER A 145 -25.41 -5.56 23.67
C SER A 145 -24.02 -5.55 23.02
N ARG A 146 -23.00 -5.32 23.84
CA ARG A 146 -21.59 -5.39 23.39
C ARG A 146 -21.24 -6.76 22.80
N GLU A 147 -21.75 -7.83 23.38
CA GLU A 147 -21.57 -9.21 22.89
C GLU A 147 -22.22 -9.40 21.53
N ALA A 148 -23.40 -8.82 21.31
CA ALA A 148 -24.09 -8.87 20.01
C ALA A 148 -23.31 -8.09 18.94
N ILE A 149 -22.78 -6.91 19.25
CA ILE A 149 -21.92 -6.13 18.34
C ILE A 149 -20.64 -6.92 18.01
N LYS A 150 -20.00 -7.53 19.00
CA LYS A 150 -18.82 -8.39 18.80
C LYS A 150 -19.15 -9.61 17.91
N ALA A 151 -20.30 -10.25 18.13
CA ALA A 151 -20.74 -11.38 17.32
C ALA A 151 -20.94 -10.98 15.86
N ARG A 152 -21.55 -9.81 15.61
CA ARG A 152 -21.75 -9.24 14.28
C ARG A 152 -20.42 -8.89 13.60
N ALA A 153 -19.49 -8.29 14.32
CA ALA A 153 -18.14 -8.05 13.82
C ALA A 153 -17.40 -9.35 13.48
N LYS A 154 -17.58 -10.40 14.29
CA LYS A 154 -17.01 -11.72 14.02
C LYS A 154 -17.60 -12.35 12.76
N GLU A 155 -18.91 -12.26 12.57
CA GLU A 155 -19.58 -12.78 11.37
C GLU A 155 -19.03 -12.13 10.10
N ILE A 156 -18.89 -10.80 10.07
CA ILE A 156 -18.31 -10.06 8.95
C ILE A 156 -16.87 -10.50 8.71
N ALA A 157 -16.03 -10.51 9.75
CA ALA A 157 -14.62 -10.86 9.65
C ALA A 157 -14.44 -12.31 9.19
N PHE A 158 -15.13 -13.26 9.79
CA PHE A 158 -14.99 -14.68 9.48
C PHE A 158 -15.62 -15.03 8.13
N GLY A 159 -16.66 -14.32 7.71
CA GLY A 159 -17.27 -14.51 6.40
C GLY A 159 -16.28 -14.20 5.27
N CYS A 160 -15.51 -13.11 5.37
CA CYS A 160 -14.52 -12.76 4.34
C CYS A 160 -13.20 -13.54 4.45
N LEU A 161 -12.96 -14.26 5.56
CA LEU A 161 -11.75 -15.05 5.84
C LEU A 161 -12.04 -16.56 5.89
N ALA A 162 -13.20 -17.01 5.41
CA ALA A 162 -13.74 -18.36 5.63
C ALA A 162 -12.77 -19.49 5.27
N ASP A 163 -11.96 -19.33 4.22
CA ASP A 163 -11.02 -20.35 3.76
C ASP A 163 -9.87 -20.63 4.76
N TRP A 164 -9.66 -19.72 5.72
CA TRP A 164 -8.51 -19.75 6.62
C TRP A 164 -8.87 -19.83 8.10
N VAL A 165 -10.14 -19.59 8.46
CA VAL A 165 -10.62 -19.70 9.85
C VAL A 165 -11.02 -21.12 10.17
N ASP A 166 -10.77 -21.53 11.42
CA ASP A 166 -11.19 -22.80 11.97
C ASP A 166 -11.79 -22.61 13.38
N LYS A 167 -12.14 -23.74 14.03
CA LYS A 167 -12.71 -23.74 15.38
C LYS A 167 -11.77 -23.15 16.46
N ASP A 168 -10.46 -23.19 16.21
CA ASP A 168 -9.41 -22.77 17.14
C ASP A 168 -8.93 -21.33 16.83
N THR A 169 -9.47 -20.69 15.78
CA THR A 169 -9.15 -19.30 15.44
C THR A 169 -9.70 -18.35 16.49
N VAL A 170 -8.81 -17.61 17.16
CA VAL A 170 -9.17 -16.62 18.18
C VAL A 170 -9.61 -15.31 17.53
N PHE A 171 -10.80 -14.81 17.91
CA PHE A 171 -11.30 -13.51 17.48
C PHE A 171 -11.34 -12.52 18.64
N LEU A 172 -10.69 -11.38 18.45
CA LEU A 172 -10.70 -10.25 19.38
C LEU A 172 -11.33 -9.04 18.69
N PHE A 173 -12.30 -8.42 19.35
CA PHE A 173 -12.92 -7.18 18.90
C PHE A 173 -12.90 -6.15 20.02
N ASN A 174 -12.35 -4.95 19.72
CA ASN A 174 -12.20 -3.84 20.67
C ASN A 174 -11.80 -4.34 22.09
N PRO A 175 -10.64 -4.99 22.27
CA PRO A 175 -10.30 -5.68 23.52
C PRO A 175 -10.15 -4.73 24.72
N THR A 176 -9.89 -3.45 24.47
CA THR A 176 -9.82 -2.40 25.51
C THR A 176 -11.19 -1.97 26.02
N GLY A 177 -12.27 -2.33 25.33
CA GLY A 177 -13.63 -1.94 25.70
C GLY A 177 -14.40 -1.28 24.58
N GLU A 178 -15.23 -0.31 24.91
CA GLU A 178 -16.00 0.46 23.95
C GLU A 178 -15.11 1.48 23.25
N TRP A 179 -15.26 1.57 21.94
CA TRP A 179 -14.65 2.61 21.14
C TRP A 179 -15.75 3.35 20.39
N GLN A 180 -16.17 4.50 20.94
CA GLN A 180 -17.24 5.31 20.39
C GLN A 180 -16.75 6.09 19.15
N ALA A 181 -17.56 6.11 18.11
CA ALA A 181 -17.22 6.79 16.84
C ALA A 181 -16.94 8.30 17.04
N VAL A 182 -17.65 8.96 17.93
CA VAL A 182 -17.41 10.38 18.24
C VAL A 182 -16.00 10.67 18.79
N ASN A 183 -15.38 9.65 19.41
CA ASN A 183 -14.02 9.71 19.95
C ASN A 183 -13.00 9.03 19.00
N SER A 184 -13.23 9.08 17.70
CA SER A 184 -12.35 8.51 16.68
C SER A 184 -11.78 9.57 15.74
N CYS A 185 -10.97 9.17 14.77
CA CYS A 185 -10.38 10.04 13.77
C CYS A 185 -9.70 11.27 14.40
N SER A 186 -9.99 12.47 13.93
CA SER A 186 -9.36 13.73 14.38
C SER A 186 -9.65 14.08 15.86
N ALA A 187 -10.71 13.54 16.45
CA ALA A 187 -11.01 13.71 17.87
C ALA A 187 -10.09 12.88 18.79
N ALA A 188 -9.58 11.74 18.28
CA ALA A 188 -8.73 10.84 19.05
C ALA A 188 -7.24 11.08 18.82
N ASP A 189 -6.85 11.26 17.56
CA ASP A 189 -5.43 11.28 17.16
C ASP A 189 -5.24 12.12 15.91
N SER A 190 -4.03 12.56 15.70
CA SER A 190 -3.61 13.26 14.49
C SER A 190 -2.34 12.64 13.93
N GLY A 191 -2.17 12.75 12.63
CA GLY A 191 -1.04 12.14 11.94
C GLY A 191 -0.59 12.93 10.73
N VAL A 192 0.44 12.43 10.10
CA VAL A 192 0.97 12.93 8.83
C VAL A 192 0.83 11.84 7.80
N THR A 193 0.41 12.20 6.58
CA THR A 193 0.35 11.27 5.45
C THR A 193 1.71 10.59 5.24
N GLY A 194 1.69 9.30 4.94
CA GLY A 194 2.89 8.50 4.68
C GLY A 194 3.60 7.92 5.92
N ARG A 195 3.05 8.06 7.12
CA ARG A 195 3.61 7.46 8.34
C ARG A 195 3.19 6.00 8.58
N LYS A 196 2.37 5.42 7.71
CA LYS A 196 1.87 4.04 7.80
C LYS A 196 2.42 3.14 6.68
N LEU A 197 3.71 3.26 6.37
CA LEU A 197 4.34 2.52 5.27
C LEU A 197 4.21 1.01 5.43
N VAL A 198 4.31 0.47 6.64
CA VAL A 198 4.12 -0.96 6.91
C VAL A 198 2.74 -1.44 6.44
N VAL A 199 1.69 -0.64 6.69
CA VAL A 199 0.32 -0.97 6.26
C VAL A 199 0.16 -0.84 4.74
N GLN A 200 0.79 0.19 4.14
CA GLN A 200 0.68 0.43 2.70
C GLN A 200 1.37 -0.64 1.85
N PHE A 201 2.47 -1.23 2.35
CA PHE A 201 3.24 -2.22 1.60
C PHE A 201 2.84 -3.65 1.95
N TYR A 202 3.60 -4.33 2.80
CA TYR A 202 3.47 -5.78 2.96
C TYR A 202 3.07 -6.20 4.39
N GLY A 203 2.51 -5.26 5.18
CA GLY A 203 1.98 -5.55 6.52
C GLY A 203 3.04 -5.97 7.55
N GLY A 204 4.32 -5.67 7.31
CA GLY A 204 5.41 -6.08 8.20
C GLY A 204 5.82 -7.55 8.02
N TYR A 205 5.55 -8.15 6.87
CA TYR A 205 5.97 -9.53 6.57
C TYR A 205 7.50 -9.67 6.64
N PRO A 206 8.03 -10.70 7.33
CA PRO A 206 9.46 -10.91 7.46
C PRO A 206 10.16 -11.04 6.10
N GLY A 207 11.21 -10.26 5.88
CA GLY A 207 11.93 -10.20 4.61
C GLY A 207 11.41 -9.17 3.61
N ALA A 208 10.17 -8.70 3.75
CA ALA A 208 9.65 -7.60 2.95
C ALA A 208 10.06 -6.26 3.55
N GLN A 209 11.16 -5.72 3.07
CA GLN A 209 11.70 -4.44 3.55
C GLN A 209 10.90 -3.23 3.03
N LEU A 210 11.13 -2.08 3.63
CA LEU A 210 10.48 -0.82 3.30
C LEU A 210 11.53 0.24 2.97
N GLY A 211 11.23 1.07 1.96
CA GLY A 211 11.95 2.33 1.75
C GLY A 211 11.58 3.39 2.79
N GLY A 212 12.34 4.48 2.82
CA GLY A 212 12.14 5.58 3.78
C GLY A 212 11.06 6.58 3.36
N GLY A 213 10.72 6.63 2.08
CA GLY A 213 9.83 7.63 1.50
C GLY A 213 8.38 7.19 1.39
N ALA A 214 7.46 8.13 1.55
CA ALA A 214 6.05 7.91 1.27
C ALA A 214 5.81 7.79 -0.25
N VAL A 215 4.87 6.94 -0.65
CA VAL A 215 4.54 6.67 -2.05
C VAL A 215 3.32 7.47 -2.50
N VAL A 216 2.26 7.48 -1.70
CA VAL A 216 0.92 7.91 -2.12
C VAL A 216 0.74 9.43 -2.25
N ASN A 217 1.69 10.23 -1.77
CA ASN A 217 1.61 11.69 -1.76
C ASN A 217 2.75 12.36 -2.56
N LYS A 218 3.34 11.63 -3.50
CA LYS A 218 4.46 12.13 -4.32
C LYS A 218 4.16 12.02 -5.80
N SER A 219 4.74 12.93 -6.57
CA SER A 219 4.70 12.86 -8.02
C SER A 219 5.55 11.73 -8.56
N PRO A 220 5.29 11.23 -9.79
CA PRO A 220 5.98 10.08 -10.34
C PRO A 220 7.48 10.30 -10.62
N GLU A 221 7.94 11.54 -10.73
CA GLU A 221 9.37 11.86 -10.84
C GLU A 221 10.15 11.54 -9.55
N LYS A 222 9.45 11.47 -8.41
CA LYS A 222 10.04 11.00 -7.17
C LYS A 222 10.13 9.48 -7.19
N VAL A 223 11.35 8.97 -7.14
CA VAL A 223 11.65 7.53 -7.18
C VAL A 223 11.05 6.77 -6.00
N ASP A 224 10.75 7.43 -4.88
CA ASP A 224 9.96 6.83 -3.79
C ASP A 224 8.61 6.28 -4.28
N CYS A 225 8.02 6.90 -5.30
CA CYS A 225 6.79 6.43 -5.93
C CYS A 225 7.08 5.45 -7.07
N SER A 226 7.69 5.93 -8.16
CA SER A 226 7.86 5.16 -9.39
C SER A 226 8.76 3.93 -9.21
N ALA A 227 9.85 4.05 -8.48
CA ALA A 227 10.77 2.94 -8.30
C ALA A 227 10.32 1.93 -7.21
N ALA A 228 9.46 2.33 -6.27
CA ALA A 228 8.80 1.36 -5.40
C ALA A 228 7.87 0.43 -6.22
N PHE A 229 7.14 0.98 -7.18
CA PHE A 229 6.35 0.19 -8.14
C PHE A 229 7.25 -0.65 -9.05
N GLY A 230 8.36 -0.08 -9.53
CA GLY A 230 9.35 -0.80 -10.32
C GLY A 230 9.94 -2.00 -9.59
N ALA A 231 10.34 -1.82 -8.33
CA ALA A 231 10.88 -2.90 -7.50
C ALA A 231 9.84 -4.01 -7.25
N ARG A 232 8.56 -3.65 -6.99
CA ARG A 232 7.47 -4.62 -6.88
C ARG A 232 7.24 -5.36 -8.20
N TYR A 233 7.24 -4.66 -9.32
CA TYR A 233 7.05 -5.24 -10.65
C TYR A 233 8.12 -6.28 -10.97
N VAL A 234 9.39 -5.99 -10.70
CA VAL A 234 10.51 -6.92 -10.88
C VAL A 234 10.34 -8.14 -9.98
N ALA A 235 10.11 -7.94 -8.68
CA ALA A 235 9.93 -9.04 -7.73
C ALA A 235 8.77 -9.95 -8.13
N LYS A 236 7.64 -9.36 -8.55
CA LYS A 236 6.44 -10.10 -8.96
C LYS A 236 6.71 -10.95 -10.21
N ASN A 237 7.41 -10.42 -11.21
CA ASN A 237 7.73 -11.16 -12.44
C ASN A 237 8.72 -12.31 -12.18
N ILE A 238 9.70 -12.14 -11.29
CA ILE A 238 10.63 -13.23 -10.91
C ILE A 238 9.86 -14.40 -10.26
N VAL A 239 8.95 -14.11 -9.33
CA VAL A 239 8.14 -15.13 -8.67
C VAL A 239 7.13 -15.74 -9.64
N ALA A 240 6.48 -14.94 -10.48
CA ALA A 240 5.54 -15.41 -11.50
C ALA A 240 6.20 -16.32 -12.55
N ALA A 241 7.47 -16.08 -12.89
CA ALA A 241 8.27 -16.95 -13.75
C ALA A 241 8.65 -18.31 -13.08
N GLY A 242 8.33 -18.50 -11.80
CA GLY A 242 8.69 -19.71 -11.06
C GLY A 242 10.19 -19.82 -10.76
N ILE A 243 10.96 -18.75 -10.93
CA ILE A 243 12.40 -18.72 -10.67
C ILE A 243 12.68 -18.82 -9.16
N ALA A 244 11.85 -18.17 -8.35
CA ALA A 244 11.95 -18.20 -6.89
C ALA A 244 10.55 -18.21 -6.25
N GLU A 245 10.43 -18.80 -5.04
CA GLU A 245 9.19 -18.73 -4.27
C GLU A 245 8.99 -17.40 -3.57
N LYS A 246 10.09 -16.70 -3.27
CA LYS A 246 10.14 -15.38 -2.64
C LYS A 246 11.21 -14.54 -3.30
N CYS A 247 10.94 -13.27 -3.46
CA CYS A 247 11.90 -12.32 -4.01
C CYS A 247 11.74 -10.95 -3.37
N ALA A 248 12.83 -10.43 -2.82
CA ALA A 248 12.97 -9.04 -2.45
C ALA A 248 13.90 -8.34 -3.44
N VAL A 249 13.50 -7.16 -3.90
CA VAL A 249 14.27 -6.33 -4.81
C VAL A 249 14.55 -4.99 -4.14
N GLN A 250 15.80 -4.55 -4.17
CA GLN A 250 16.22 -3.23 -3.72
C GLN A 250 16.76 -2.45 -4.91
N LEU A 251 16.24 -1.25 -5.11
CA LEU A 251 16.72 -0.29 -6.11
C LEU A 251 17.24 0.94 -5.37
N SER A 252 18.45 1.37 -5.68
CA SER A 252 18.98 2.62 -5.14
C SER A 252 19.21 3.65 -6.24
N TYR A 253 18.92 4.93 -5.94
CA TYR A 253 19.07 6.04 -6.87
C TYR A 253 19.88 7.16 -6.24
N ALA A 254 20.60 7.88 -7.10
CA ALA A 254 21.25 9.14 -6.79
C ALA A 254 20.51 10.27 -7.50
N ILE A 255 20.29 11.39 -6.82
CA ILE A 255 19.61 12.56 -7.40
C ILE A 255 20.29 13.00 -8.71
N GLY A 256 19.49 13.26 -9.73
CA GLY A 256 19.97 13.68 -11.04
C GLY A 256 20.56 12.58 -11.93
N ILE A 257 20.68 11.34 -11.43
CA ILE A 257 21.13 10.18 -12.22
C ILE A 257 19.92 9.35 -12.64
N ALA A 258 19.83 9.01 -13.93
CA ALA A 258 18.67 8.30 -14.46
C ALA A 258 18.68 6.81 -14.13
N ARG A 259 19.82 6.13 -14.29
CA ARG A 259 19.92 4.70 -13.98
C ARG A 259 20.03 4.45 -12.49
N PRO A 260 19.46 3.33 -11.98
CA PRO A 260 19.73 2.92 -10.62
C PRO A 260 21.22 2.86 -10.31
N PHE A 261 21.62 3.36 -9.16
CA PHE A 261 23.01 3.28 -8.69
C PHE A 261 23.38 1.85 -8.31
N SER A 262 22.41 1.07 -7.81
CA SER A 262 22.57 -0.37 -7.60
C SER A 262 21.20 -1.09 -7.65
N ILE A 263 21.26 -2.35 -8.05
CA ILE A 263 20.15 -3.32 -8.02
C ILE A 263 20.62 -4.49 -7.16
N TYR A 264 19.84 -4.79 -6.12
CA TYR A 264 20.09 -5.95 -5.27
C TYR A 264 18.84 -6.83 -5.24
N ILE A 265 19.05 -8.14 -5.38
CA ILE A 265 18.01 -9.16 -5.34
C ILE A 265 18.33 -10.13 -4.23
N ASN A 266 17.30 -10.57 -3.50
CA ASN A 266 17.39 -11.65 -2.53
C ASN A 266 16.20 -12.59 -2.73
N THR A 267 16.47 -13.80 -3.14
CA THR A 267 15.47 -14.86 -3.33
C THR A 267 15.33 -15.76 -2.09
N PHE A 268 15.96 -15.42 -0.97
CA PHE A 268 15.90 -16.18 0.30
C PHE A 268 16.28 -17.64 0.13
N SER A 269 17.23 -17.91 -0.78
CA SER A 269 17.66 -19.26 -1.15
C SER A 269 16.52 -20.14 -1.72
N THR A 270 15.46 -19.54 -2.23
CA THR A 270 14.35 -20.27 -2.89
C THR A 270 14.50 -20.29 -4.41
N CYS A 271 15.54 -19.67 -4.94
CA CYS A 271 15.91 -19.75 -6.35
C CYS A 271 16.54 -21.10 -6.66
N GLY A 272 16.20 -21.69 -7.79
CA GLY A 272 16.72 -22.97 -8.23
C GLY A 272 18.21 -22.93 -8.57
N SER A 273 18.56 -22.96 -9.87
CA SER A 273 19.97 -22.97 -10.34
C SER A 273 20.58 -21.58 -10.57
N ALA A 274 19.78 -20.51 -10.59
CA ALA A 274 20.27 -19.15 -10.77
C ALA A 274 20.81 -18.57 -9.44
N THR A 275 21.74 -17.63 -9.52
CA THR A 275 22.18 -16.86 -8.36
C THR A 275 21.49 -15.49 -8.32
N ASP A 276 21.38 -14.91 -7.13
CA ASP A 276 20.79 -13.57 -6.96
C ASP A 276 21.56 -12.50 -7.76
N GLU A 277 22.91 -12.65 -7.88
CA GLU A 277 23.75 -11.74 -8.68
C GLU A 277 23.45 -11.88 -10.18
N ARG A 278 23.24 -13.12 -10.68
CA ARG A 278 22.87 -13.31 -12.10
C ARG A 278 21.49 -12.75 -12.38
N LEU A 279 20.53 -12.93 -11.47
CA LEU A 279 19.21 -12.32 -11.60
C LEU A 279 19.28 -10.79 -11.63
N ALA A 280 20.12 -10.17 -10.80
CA ALA A 280 20.30 -8.71 -10.82
C ALA A 280 20.82 -8.21 -12.18
N GLN A 281 21.77 -8.92 -12.81
CA GLN A 281 22.26 -8.61 -14.15
C GLN A 281 21.15 -8.72 -15.21
N VAL A 282 20.39 -9.81 -15.17
CA VAL A 282 19.28 -10.02 -16.12
C VAL A 282 18.21 -8.95 -15.96
N VAL A 283 17.91 -8.56 -14.71
CA VAL A 283 16.98 -7.46 -14.44
C VAL A 283 17.48 -6.13 -14.99
N GLU A 284 18.77 -5.82 -14.83
CA GLU A 284 19.38 -4.60 -15.41
C GLU A 284 19.29 -4.58 -16.93
N GLU A 285 19.42 -5.73 -17.59
CA GLU A 285 19.34 -5.86 -19.06
C GLU A 285 17.89 -5.76 -19.59
N LEU A 286 16.91 -6.35 -18.86
CA LEU A 286 15.54 -6.52 -19.36
C LEU A 286 14.57 -5.42 -18.93
N PHE A 287 14.81 -4.78 -17.79
CA PHE A 287 13.88 -3.81 -17.22
C PHE A 287 14.42 -2.39 -17.34
N ASP A 288 13.65 -1.51 -17.95
CA ASP A 288 13.95 -0.08 -17.90
C ASP A 288 13.53 0.50 -16.55
N LEU A 289 14.48 0.56 -15.65
CA LEU A 289 14.26 1.07 -14.28
C LEU A 289 14.60 2.55 -14.13
N ARG A 290 14.84 3.27 -15.25
CA ARG A 290 14.97 4.72 -15.22
C ARG A 290 13.64 5.38 -14.85
N PRO A 291 13.62 6.52 -14.14
CA PRO A 291 12.38 7.20 -13.76
C PRO A 291 11.43 7.41 -14.95
N GLN A 292 11.95 7.86 -16.09
CA GLN A 292 11.16 8.05 -17.30
C GLN A 292 10.55 6.73 -17.79
N GLY A 293 11.35 5.66 -17.87
CA GLY A 293 10.89 4.34 -18.31
C GLY A 293 9.77 3.79 -17.41
N LEU A 294 9.91 3.97 -16.10
CA LEU A 294 8.88 3.58 -15.12
C LEU A 294 7.60 4.41 -15.25
N ILE A 295 7.73 5.75 -15.45
CA ILE A 295 6.59 6.65 -15.65
C ILE A 295 5.82 6.25 -16.91
N GLU A 296 6.51 6.01 -18.02
CA GLU A 296 5.89 5.62 -19.28
C GLU A 296 5.27 4.22 -19.20
N ARG A 297 6.00 3.25 -18.66
CA ARG A 297 5.53 1.85 -18.57
C ARG A 297 4.29 1.70 -17.72
N PHE A 298 4.19 2.43 -16.63
CA PHE A 298 3.10 2.33 -15.67
C PHE A 298 2.03 3.40 -15.85
N ASP A 299 2.13 4.23 -16.90
CA ASP A 299 1.21 5.34 -17.16
C ASP A 299 1.01 6.24 -15.92
N LEU A 300 2.11 6.55 -15.23
CA LEU A 300 2.07 7.27 -13.96
C LEU A 300 1.68 8.76 -14.07
N LEU A 301 1.46 9.26 -15.27
CA LEU A 301 0.87 10.59 -15.48
C LEU A 301 -0.66 10.57 -15.49
N ASN A 302 -1.27 9.39 -15.46
CA ASN A 302 -2.71 9.18 -15.38
C ASN A 302 -3.22 9.47 -13.97
N GLY A 303 -3.99 10.55 -13.81
CA GLY A 303 -4.50 10.99 -12.52
C GLY A 303 -5.43 10.01 -11.82
N ASP A 304 -6.11 9.11 -12.56
CA ASP A 304 -7.04 8.14 -11.97
C ASP A 304 -6.36 7.10 -11.08
N ILE A 305 -5.10 6.78 -11.36
CA ILE A 305 -4.29 5.91 -10.52
C ILE A 305 -4.19 6.47 -9.10
N TYR A 306 -3.97 7.79 -8.97
CA TYR A 306 -3.74 8.45 -7.67
C TYR A 306 -5.00 8.57 -6.79
N ARG A 307 -6.19 8.37 -7.35
CA ARG A 307 -7.43 8.24 -6.56
C ARG A 307 -7.55 6.88 -5.88
N ARG A 308 -6.85 5.88 -6.37
CA ARG A 308 -6.98 4.47 -5.97
C ARG A 308 -5.84 3.99 -5.08
N ILE A 309 -4.59 4.42 -5.32
CA ILE A 309 -3.42 3.97 -4.55
C ILE A 309 -3.47 4.28 -3.04
N PRO A 310 -4.17 5.32 -2.53
CA PRO A 310 -4.34 5.48 -1.09
C PRO A 310 -5.07 4.32 -0.40
N LYS A 311 -5.92 3.60 -1.12
CA LYS A 311 -6.66 2.44 -0.61
C LYS A 311 -5.82 1.17 -0.60
N THR A 312 -4.99 0.97 -1.62
CA THR A 312 -4.03 -0.13 -1.72
C THR A 312 -3.03 0.14 -2.85
N LEU A 313 -1.81 -0.33 -2.69
CA LEU A 313 -0.79 -0.32 -3.75
C LEU A 313 -0.88 -1.54 -4.67
N PHE A 314 -1.73 -2.53 -4.35
CA PHE A 314 -1.79 -3.83 -5.02
C PHE A 314 -3.22 -4.12 -5.51
N MET A 315 -3.46 -3.90 -6.79
CA MET A 315 -4.68 -4.30 -7.49
C MET A 315 -4.27 -4.90 -8.84
N ASP A 316 -4.92 -5.98 -9.27
CA ASP A 316 -4.55 -6.75 -10.46
C ASP A 316 -4.50 -5.92 -11.76
N ASP A 317 -5.28 -4.84 -11.82
CA ASP A 317 -5.32 -3.95 -12.97
C ASP A 317 -4.27 -2.82 -12.93
N TYR A 318 -3.49 -2.70 -11.85
CA TYR A 318 -2.38 -1.76 -11.84
C TYR A 318 -1.26 -2.21 -12.79
N PRO A 319 -0.65 -1.28 -13.54
CA PRO A 319 0.40 -1.64 -14.50
C PRO A 319 1.59 -2.37 -13.88
N TRP A 320 1.97 -2.04 -12.65
CA TRP A 320 3.08 -2.69 -11.93
C TRP A 320 2.72 -4.04 -11.29
N GLU A 321 1.46 -4.44 -11.34
CA GLU A 321 1.00 -5.77 -10.91
C GLU A 321 0.94 -6.78 -12.06
N LYS A 322 1.27 -6.39 -13.30
CA LYS A 322 1.36 -7.30 -14.44
C LYS A 322 2.57 -8.22 -14.35
N THR A 323 2.43 -9.41 -14.93
CA THR A 323 3.48 -10.44 -14.99
C THR A 323 3.97 -10.68 -16.42
N ASP A 324 3.88 -9.67 -17.28
CA ASP A 324 4.15 -9.72 -18.71
C ASP A 324 5.64 -9.82 -19.09
N MET A 325 6.52 -9.80 -18.09
CA MET A 325 7.95 -10.05 -18.27
C MET A 325 8.38 -11.44 -17.79
N ALA A 326 7.48 -12.24 -17.19
CA ALA A 326 7.82 -13.54 -16.63
C ALA A 326 8.44 -14.48 -17.69
N ASP A 327 7.85 -14.57 -18.89
CA ASP A 327 8.35 -15.43 -19.97
C ASP A 327 9.73 -14.99 -20.51
N LYS A 328 10.10 -13.72 -20.33
CA LYS A 328 11.41 -13.22 -20.78
C LYS A 328 12.52 -13.45 -19.77
N LEU A 329 12.16 -13.78 -18.53
CA LEU A 329 13.10 -14.11 -17.47
C LEU A 329 13.52 -15.59 -17.49
N MET A 330 12.71 -16.45 -18.12
CA MET A 330 13.00 -17.89 -18.34
C MET A 330 13.97 -18.08 -19.49
#